data_0d2df2aca3f7f5d6134e60f81fa38bdb
#
_entry.id   0d2df2aca3f7f5d6134e60f81fa38bdb
#
_cell.length_a   1.000
_cell.length_b   1.000
_cell.length_c   1.000
_cell.angle_alpha   90.00
_cell.angle_beta   90.00
_cell.angle_gamma   90.00
#
_symmetry.space_group_name_H-M   'P 1'
#
loop_
_entity.id
_entity.type
_entity.pdbx_description
1 polymer ?
#
loop_
_entity_poly.entity_id
_entity_poly.type
_entity_poly.pdbx_seq_one_letter_code
_entity_poly.pdbx_strand_id
1 'polypeptide(L)'
;MCHNKNITLDGITFKNMKYGHFIEMDASKNVTVNNCTFTGYKASKRHTSEAINLDNPDKKTKGFTHDWSKYDCTANQNVKITKCIFSNLEKAIGTHQYSVKKYHTGITISDCTIKNCVTVIKEVPRFY
;
A
#
# COMPACT_ATOMS: atom_id res chain seq x y z
N MET A 1 -3.98 3.42 -6.91
CA MET A 1 -5.21 4.18 -6.53
C MET A 1 -4.77 5.55 -6.05
N CYS A 2 -5.33 6.62 -6.59
CA CYS A 2 -5.06 7.98 -6.12
C CYS A 2 -6.36 8.77 -6.07
N HIS A 3 -6.65 9.41 -4.92
CA HIS A 3 -7.90 10.15 -4.68
C HIS A 3 -9.18 9.31 -4.89
N ASN A 4 -9.10 8.03 -4.64
CA ASN A 4 -10.27 7.13 -4.70
C ASN A 4 -10.99 7.05 -3.36
N LYS A 5 -12.25 6.70 -3.40
CA LYS A 5 -13.04 6.47 -2.18
C LYS A 5 -14.04 5.34 -2.36
N ASN A 6 -14.38 4.70 -1.25
CA ASN A 6 -15.39 3.64 -1.21
C ASN A 6 -15.06 2.46 -2.12
N ILE A 7 -13.82 1.97 -2.02
CA ILE A 7 -13.32 0.84 -2.82
C ILE A 7 -13.26 -0.40 -1.93
N THR A 8 -13.74 -1.52 -2.46
CA THR A 8 -13.55 -2.82 -1.85
C THR A 8 -12.86 -3.76 -2.85
N LEU A 9 -11.75 -4.33 -2.42
CA LEU A 9 -11.06 -5.43 -3.10
C LEU A 9 -11.26 -6.67 -2.24
N ASP A 10 -11.91 -7.70 -2.77
CA ASP A 10 -12.25 -8.90 -2.03
C ASP A 10 -11.94 -10.16 -2.85
N GLY A 11 -11.25 -11.12 -2.22
CA GLY A 11 -10.99 -12.43 -2.80
C GLY A 11 -10.04 -12.44 -4.01
N ILE A 12 -9.19 -11.42 -4.18
CA ILE A 12 -8.30 -11.28 -5.33
C ILE A 12 -6.94 -11.90 -5.02
N THR A 13 -6.38 -12.62 -5.97
CA THR A 13 -4.99 -13.09 -5.91
C THR A 13 -4.09 -12.23 -6.80
N PHE A 14 -3.10 -11.59 -6.17
CA PHE A 14 -2.03 -10.82 -6.80
C PHE A 14 -0.75 -11.64 -6.76
N LYS A 15 -0.12 -11.88 -7.90
CA LYS A 15 1.06 -12.74 -7.96
C LYS A 15 2.09 -12.32 -9.01
N ASN A 16 3.33 -12.74 -8.77
CA ASN A 16 4.42 -12.64 -9.73
C ASN A 16 4.78 -11.22 -10.16
N MET A 17 4.85 -10.32 -9.20
CA MET A 17 5.31 -8.95 -9.45
C MET A 17 6.83 -8.89 -9.62
N LYS A 18 7.29 -8.16 -10.62
CA LYS A 18 8.73 -7.97 -10.87
C LYS A 18 9.29 -6.72 -10.18
N TYR A 19 8.53 -5.66 -10.12
CA TYR A 19 8.88 -4.41 -9.44
C TYR A 19 7.63 -3.55 -9.20
N GLY A 20 7.75 -2.55 -8.35
CA GLY A 20 6.63 -1.72 -7.94
C GLY A 20 5.84 -2.32 -6.78
N HIS A 21 4.57 -2.06 -6.73
CA HIS A 21 3.64 -2.54 -5.71
C HIS A 21 2.48 -3.25 -6.38
N PHE A 22 1.89 -4.24 -5.72
CA PHE A 22 0.61 -4.79 -6.19
C PHE A 22 -0.51 -3.76 -6.04
N ILE A 23 -0.49 -3.05 -4.91
CA ILE A 23 -1.41 -1.94 -4.65
C ILE A 23 -0.58 -0.74 -4.21
N GLU A 24 -0.63 0.31 -5.00
CA GLU A 24 -0.21 1.65 -4.62
C GLU A 24 -1.45 2.45 -4.25
N MET A 25 -1.49 2.98 -3.04
CA MET A 25 -2.66 3.66 -2.49
C MET A 25 -2.29 5.04 -1.98
N ASP A 26 -2.80 6.07 -2.65
CA ASP A 26 -2.53 7.46 -2.36
C ASP A 26 -3.83 8.24 -2.15
N ALA A 27 -3.89 9.06 -1.12
CA ALA A 27 -5.03 9.95 -0.88
C ALA A 27 -6.40 9.26 -0.95
N SER A 28 -6.47 7.99 -0.61
CA SER A 28 -7.69 7.19 -0.73
C SER A 28 -8.44 7.14 0.60
N LYS A 29 -9.76 7.01 0.53
CA LYS A 29 -10.63 7.01 1.69
C LYS A 29 -11.65 5.89 1.65
N ASN A 30 -11.90 5.26 2.79
CA ASN A 30 -12.85 4.14 2.92
C ASN A 30 -12.51 3.01 1.96
N VAL A 31 -11.30 2.47 2.08
CA VAL A 31 -10.82 1.35 1.27
C VAL A 31 -10.77 0.09 2.12
N THR A 32 -11.30 -0.99 1.60
CA THR A 32 -11.22 -2.32 2.21
C THR A 32 -10.50 -3.28 1.25
N VAL A 33 -9.46 -3.93 1.76
CA VAL A 33 -8.77 -5.04 1.10
C VAL A 33 -9.00 -6.25 1.97
N ASN A 34 -9.87 -7.16 1.53
CA ASN A 34 -10.32 -8.29 2.33
C ASN A 34 -10.10 -9.60 1.61
N ASN A 35 -9.66 -10.63 2.35
CA ASN A 35 -9.52 -11.99 1.82
C ASN A 35 -8.72 -12.06 0.51
N CYS A 36 -7.71 -11.21 0.38
CA CYS A 36 -6.83 -11.17 -0.79
C CYS A 36 -5.52 -11.92 -0.52
N THR A 37 -4.92 -12.44 -1.57
CA THR A 37 -3.61 -13.11 -1.51
C THR A 37 -2.60 -12.32 -2.32
N PHE A 38 -1.43 -12.06 -1.71
CA PHE A 38 -0.31 -11.36 -2.34
C PHE A 38 0.91 -12.28 -2.28
N THR A 39 1.46 -12.66 -3.42
CA THR A 39 2.56 -13.63 -3.44
C THR A 39 3.50 -13.44 -4.63
N GLY A 40 4.78 -13.77 -4.41
CA GLY A 40 5.74 -13.87 -5.51
C GLY A 40 6.31 -12.53 -5.97
N TYR A 41 6.89 -11.78 -5.06
CA TYR A 41 7.76 -10.66 -5.40
C TYR A 41 9.21 -11.01 -5.10
N LYS A 42 10.06 -10.92 -6.10
CA LYS A 42 11.50 -11.12 -5.95
C LYS A 42 12.20 -9.77 -5.95
N ALA A 43 12.64 -9.34 -4.78
CA ALA A 43 13.45 -8.15 -4.66
C ALA A 43 14.72 -8.26 -5.50
N SER A 44 15.10 -7.19 -6.14
CA SER A 44 16.43 -7.02 -6.70
C SER A 44 17.19 -5.98 -5.90
N LYS A 45 18.50 -5.88 -6.09
CA LYS A 45 19.31 -4.84 -5.44
C LYS A 45 18.81 -3.40 -5.68
N ARG A 46 17.96 -3.20 -6.69
CA ARG A 46 17.46 -1.89 -7.11
C ARG A 46 15.99 -1.66 -6.77
N HIS A 47 15.26 -2.69 -6.39
CA HIS A 47 13.81 -2.62 -6.24
C HIS A 47 13.40 -3.38 -4.98
N THR A 48 13.22 -2.65 -3.92
CA THR A 48 12.60 -3.14 -2.68
C THR A 48 11.23 -2.50 -2.58
N SER A 49 10.19 -3.29 -2.59
CA SER A 49 8.83 -2.77 -2.63
C SER A 49 7.90 -3.52 -1.68
N GLU A 50 6.91 -2.83 -1.24
CA GLU A 50 5.81 -3.35 -0.45
C GLU A 50 4.76 -3.96 -1.38
N ALA A 51 4.10 -5.03 -0.96
CA ALA A 51 2.95 -5.54 -1.71
C ALA A 51 1.80 -4.53 -1.71
N ILE A 52 1.52 -3.94 -0.56
CA ILE A 52 0.62 -2.79 -0.42
C ILE A 52 1.44 -1.62 0.10
N ASN A 53 1.47 -0.54 -0.66
CA ASN A 53 2.10 0.72 -0.27
C ASN A 53 1.04 1.79 -0.02
N LEU A 54 1.10 2.41 1.15
CA LEU A 54 0.25 3.53 1.53
C LEU A 54 1.10 4.80 1.46
N ASP A 55 0.80 5.68 0.54
CA ASP A 55 1.59 6.88 0.31
C ASP A 55 0.74 8.14 0.27
N ASN A 56 1.40 9.28 0.22
CA ASN A 56 0.78 10.58 -0.04
C ASN A 56 1.20 11.02 -1.44
N PRO A 57 0.26 11.37 -2.31
CA PRO A 57 0.63 11.82 -3.65
C PRO A 57 1.32 13.19 -3.55
N ASP A 58 2.56 13.22 -3.93
CA ASP A 58 3.38 14.42 -3.97
C ASP A 58 4.01 14.61 -5.36
N LYS A 59 4.86 15.63 -5.50
CA LYS A 59 5.53 15.93 -6.78
C LYS A 59 6.46 14.81 -7.28
N LYS A 60 6.80 13.85 -6.43
CA LYS A 60 7.64 12.70 -6.78
C LYS A 60 6.80 11.48 -7.20
N THR A 61 5.52 11.45 -6.84
CA THR A 61 4.58 10.40 -7.25
C THR A 61 4.32 10.50 -8.74
N LYS A 62 4.39 9.38 -9.43
CA LYS A 62 4.22 9.33 -10.88
C LYS A 62 3.16 8.31 -11.27
N GLY A 63 2.52 8.53 -12.39
CA GLY A 63 1.71 7.52 -13.06
C GLY A 63 0.24 7.47 -12.71
N PHE A 64 -0.26 8.32 -11.83
CA PHE A 64 -1.67 8.30 -11.45
C PHE A 64 -2.55 9.28 -12.25
N THR A 65 -2.03 10.45 -12.56
CA THR A 65 -2.82 11.50 -13.21
C THR A 65 -1.92 12.53 -13.88
N HIS A 66 -2.45 13.20 -14.89
CA HIS A 66 -1.84 14.40 -15.48
C HIS A 66 -2.34 15.70 -14.82
N ASP A 67 -3.28 15.62 -13.91
CA ASP A 67 -3.75 16.75 -13.12
C ASP A 67 -2.86 16.93 -11.89
N TRP A 68 -1.95 17.88 -11.96
CA TRP A 68 -0.99 18.16 -10.90
C TRP A 68 -1.63 18.61 -9.59
N SER A 69 -2.88 19.10 -9.62
CA SER A 69 -3.60 19.45 -8.40
C SER A 69 -3.89 18.22 -7.50
N LYS A 70 -3.84 17.03 -8.06
CA LYS A 70 -4.02 15.77 -7.33
C LYS A 70 -2.77 15.33 -6.55
N TYR A 71 -1.63 15.94 -6.80
CA TYR A 71 -0.39 15.69 -6.05
C TYR A 71 -0.29 16.64 -4.85
N ASP A 72 -1.32 16.62 -4.02
CA ASP A 72 -1.59 17.55 -2.93
C ASP A 72 -1.15 17.05 -1.54
N CYS A 73 -0.45 15.92 -1.50
CA CYS A 73 0.01 15.26 -0.29
C CYS A 73 -1.11 14.79 0.66
N THR A 74 -2.32 14.62 0.17
CA THR A 74 -3.43 14.11 0.98
C THR A 74 -3.14 12.70 1.49
N ALA A 75 -3.41 12.43 2.75
CA ALA A 75 -3.20 11.13 3.36
C ALA A 75 -4.38 10.17 3.11
N ASN A 76 -4.10 8.88 3.23
CA ASN A 76 -5.15 7.87 3.23
C ASN A 76 -5.95 7.90 4.54
N GLN A 77 -7.23 7.60 4.47
CA GLN A 77 -8.13 7.61 5.62
C GLN A 77 -9.05 6.38 5.60
N ASN A 78 -9.23 5.76 6.75
CA ASN A 78 -10.11 4.61 6.92
C ASN A 78 -9.82 3.50 5.91
N VAL A 79 -8.64 2.89 6.04
CA VAL A 79 -8.20 1.75 5.22
C VAL A 79 -8.19 0.50 6.09
N LYS A 80 -8.87 -0.55 5.64
CA LYS A 80 -8.91 -1.85 6.30
C LYS A 80 -8.24 -2.89 5.41
N ILE A 81 -7.24 -3.57 5.94
CA ILE A 81 -6.56 -4.70 5.30
C ILE A 81 -6.78 -5.91 6.20
N THR A 82 -7.67 -6.79 5.81
CA THR A 82 -8.17 -7.85 6.69
C THR A 82 -8.19 -9.20 6.01
N LYS A 83 -7.90 -10.26 6.76
CA LYS A 83 -7.96 -11.66 6.28
C LYS A 83 -7.12 -11.91 5.02
N CYS A 84 -6.05 -11.15 4.84
CA CYS A 84 -5.18 -11.27 3.68
C CYS A 84 -4.01 -12.21 3.96
N ILE A 85 -3.50 -12.84 2.90
CA ILE A 85 -2.32 -13.69 2.93
C ILE A 85 -1.20 -13.00 2.17
N PHE A 86 -0.06 -12.81 2.82
CA PHE A 86 1.17 -12.28 2.22
C PHE A 86 2.25 -13.34 2.28
N SER A 87 2.79 -13.73 1.14
CA SER A 87 3.80 -14.78 1.09
C SER A 87 4.85 -14.55 0.01
N ASN A 88 6.09 -14.94 0.29
CA ASN A 88 7.20 -14.84 -0.65
C ASN A 88 7.37 -13.42 -1.21
N LEU A 89 7.46 -12.45 -0.32
CA LEU A 89 7.55 -11.02 -0.61
C LEU A 89 8.78 -10.42 0.07
N GLU A 90 9.27 -9.31 -0.45
CA GLU A 90 10.22 -8.49 0.28
C GLU A 90 9.55 -7.84 1.49
N LYS A 91 8.49 -7.11 1.25
CA LYS A 91 7.70 -6.45 2.30
C LYS A 91 6.20 -6.66 2.05
N ALA A 92 5.46 -6.93 3.11
CA ALA A 92 4.01 -7.10 3.00
C ALA A 92 3.31 -5.75 2.83
N ILE A 93 3.42 -4.89 3.82
CA ILE A 93 2.72 -3.60 3.86
C ILE A 93 3.72 -2.52 4.27
N GLY A 94 3.61 -1.35 3.70
CA GLY A 94 4.44 -0.24 4.08
C GLY A 94 3.91 1.11 3.65
N THR A 95 4.70 2.13 3.92
CA THR A 95 4.41 3.51 3.56
C THR A 95 5.68 4.23 3.16
N HIS A 96 5.57 5.05 2.13
CA HIS A 96 6.58 6.03 1.77
C HIS A 96 5.98 7.42 1.93
N GLN A 97 6.65 8.24 2.69
CA GLN A 97 6.23 9.61 2.86
C GLN A 97 7.47 10.50 2.84
N TYR A 98 7.60 11.27 1.82
CA TYR A 98 8.86 11.97 1.56
C TYR A 98 9.05 13.21 2.43
N SER A 99 8.08 14.06 2.60
CA SER A 99 8.33 15.33 3.29
C SER A 99 7.09 16.01 3.86
N VAL A 100 6.00 15.29 3.97
CA VAL A 100 4.74 15.89 4.38
C VAL A 100 4.35 15.51 5.80
N LYS A 101 3.77 16.47 6.50
CA LYS A 101 3.23 16.26 7.85
C LYS A 101 1.74 15.87 7.82
N LYS A 102 1.33 15.10 6.81
CA LYS A 102 -0.04 14.58 6.70
C LYS A 102 -0.02 13.07 6.90
N TYR A 103 -0.55 12.63 8.01
CA TYR A 103 -0.49 11.24 8.43
C TYR A 103 -1.73 10.46 7.98
N HIS A 104 -1.53 9.21 7.62
CA HIS A 104 -2.65 8.29 7.40
C HIS A 104 -3.41 8.07 8.70
N THR A 105 -4.74 8.02 8.62
CA THR A 105 -5.60 7.84 9.79
C THR A 105 -6.59 6.70 9.59
N GLY A 106 -6.96 6.03 10.69
CA GLY A 106 -7.93 4.94 10.64
C GLY A 106 -7.43 3.72 9.85
N ILE A 107 -6.14 3.41 9.93
CA ILE A 107 -5.56 2.24 9.27
C ILE A 107 -5.73 1.02 10.18
N THR A 108 -6.40 0.00 9.69
CA THR A 108 -6.60 -1.28 10.38
C THR A 108 -5.98 -2.41 9.58
N ILE A 109 -5.12 -3.19 10.22
CA ILE A 109 -4.54 -4.42 9.66
C ILE A 109 -4.86 -5.52 10.65
N SER A 110 -5.68 -6.50 10.26
CA SER A 110 -6.11 -7.56 11.15
C SER A 110 -6.30 -8.90 10.44
N ASP A 111 -6.13 -9.97 11.21
CA ASP A 111 -6.39 -11.34 10.76
C ASP A 111 -5.61 -11.75 9.50
N CYS A 112 -4.45 -11.12 9.27
CA CYS A 112 -3.60 -11.41 8.13
C CYS A 112 -2.58 -12.50 8.46
N THR A 113 -2.28 -13.34 7.47
CA THR A 113 -1.22 -14.35 7.54
C THR A 113 -0.03 -13.88 6.73
N ILE A 114 1.16 -13.89 7.34
CA ILE A 114 2.39 -13.45 6.69
C ILE A 114 3.41 -14.58 6.76
N LYS A 115 3.90 -15.01 5.59
CA LYS A 115 4.84 -16.13 5.45
C LYS A 115 5.99 -15.75 4.53
N ASN A 116 7.23 -16.04 4.96
CA ASN A 116 8.41 -15.84 4.12
C ASN A 116 8.48 -14.43 3.49
N CYS A 117 8.29 -13.41 4.32
CA CYS A 117 8.51 -12.01 3.98
C CYS A 117 9.72 -11.49 4.74
N VAL A 118 10.58 -10.71 4.08
CA VAL A 118 11.78 -10.16 4.71
C VAL A 118 11.40 -9.11 5.76
N THR A 119 10.45 -8.26 5.44
CA THR A 119 9.88 -7.28 6.36
C THR A 119 8.36 -7.41 6.35
N VAL A 120 7.78 -7.61 7.52
CA VAL A 120 6.34 -7.85 7.65
C VAL A 120 5.56 -6.57 7.43
N ILE A 121 5.85 -5.56 8.23
CA ILE A 121 5.29 -4.22 8.12
C ILE A 121 6.45 -3.26 8.26
N LYS A 122 6.61 -2.40 7.29
CA LYS A 122 7.53 -1.30 7.41
C LYS A 122 6.84 -0.18 8.16
N GLU A 123 7.06 -0.16 9.46
CA GLU A 123 6.67 1.00 10.24
C GLU A 123 7.55 2.19 9.86
N VAL A 124 6.90 3.14 9.28
CA VAL A 124 7.30 4.51 9.43
C VAL A 124 6.28 5.09 10.41
N PRO A 125 6.63 5.95 11.37
CA PRO A 125 5.71 6.44 12.40
C PRO A 125 4.62 7.34 11.80
N ARG A 126 3.68 6.74 11.07
CA ARG A 126 2.72 7.44 10.23
C ARG A 126 1.34 6.78 10.16
N PHE A 127 1.17 5.68 10.88
CA PHE A 127 -0.13 5.10 11.12
C PHE A 127 -0.65 5.62 12.47
N TYR A 128 -1.74 6.29 12.43
CA TYR A 128 -2.46 6.74 13.61
C TYR A 128 -3.90 6.25 13.59
#